data_4d54c0ebfb00959016a65c703b4d9da7
#
_entry.id   4d54c0ebfb00959016a65c703b4d9da7
#
_cell.length_a   1.000
_cell.length_b   1.000
_cell.length_c   1.000
_cell.angle_alpha   90.00
_cell.angle_beta   90.00
_cell.angle_gamma   90.00
#
_symmetry.space_group_name_H-M   'P 1'
#
loop_
_entity.id
_entity.type
_entity.pdbx_description
1 polymer ?
#
loop_
_entity_poly.entity_id
_entity_poly.type
_entity_poly.pdbx_seq_one_letter_code
_entity_poly.pdbx_strand_id
1 'polypeptide(L)'
;MLGSRTSQVGKVTDRNAWRDAIASDGGALAADLKSPAFFQSEYELVVLPNRVRTLEEYAKVRRPGRGVPLDRKARANVWAVINSYRLNAGIQGSADFAEAAAIAAEVLNLSGSRPADHVLVDEGQDLSPTHWQFLRALADEGPDD
;
A
#
# COMPACT_ATOMS: atom_id res chain seq x y z
N MET A 1 9.24 -1.32 -9.21
CA MET A 1 8.96 0.10 -8.98
C MET A 1 8.95 0.50 -7.53
N LEU A 2 8.42 -0.30 -6.61
CA LEU A 2 8.61 -0.01 -5.18
C LEU A 2 10.10 -0.04 -4.80
N GLY A 3 10.85 -1.01 -5.27
CA GLY A 3 12.29 -1.11 -5.01
C GLY A 3 13.10 0.10 -5.47
N SER A 4 12.73 0.72 -6.59
CA SER A 4 13.43 1.92 -7.11
C SER A 4 13.21 3.17 -6.25
N ARG A 5 12.22 3.17 -5.38
CA ARG A 5 11.94 4.27 -4.45
C ARG A 5 12.67 4.14 -3.11
N THR A 6 13.36 3.03 -2.88
CA THR A 6 14.02 2.76 -1.59
C THR A 6 14.98 3.87 -1.17
N SER A 7 15.72 4.43 -2.13
CA SER A 7 16.65 5.53 -1.87
C SER A 7 15.96 6.87 -1.56
N GLN A 8 14.65 6.97 -1.85
CA GLN A 8 13.88 8.20 -1.66
C GLN A 8 13.08 8.22 -0.35
N VAL A 9 13.00 7.08 0.33
CA VAL A 9 12.26 6.97 1.58
C VAL A 9 13.07 7.58 2.71
N GLY A 10 12.74 8.79 3.09
CA GLY A 10 13.45 9.53 4.16
C GLY A 10 12.66 9.68 5.46
N LYS A 11 11.35 9.57 5.41
CA LYS A 11 10.46 9.75 6.57
C LYS A 11 9.10 9.10 6.33
N VAL A 12 8.40 8.81 7.41
CA VAL A 12 6.99 8.37 7.37
C VAL A 12 6.11 9.52 6.88
N THR A 13 5.17 9.22 6.01
CA THR A 13 4.21 10.19 5.46
C THR A 13 3.36 10.82 6.56
N ASP A 14 3.13 12.12 6.48
CA ASP A 14 2.27 12.87 7.38
C ASP A 14 0.85 12.28 7.39
N ARG A 15 0.23 12.26 8.56
CA ARG A 15 -1.17 11.82 8.76
C ARG A 15 -2.18 12.61 7.91
N ASN A 16 -1.83 13.81 7.49
CA ASN A 16 -2.67 14.66 6.65
C ASN A 16 -2.53 14.37 5.14
N ALA A 17 -1.57 13.54 4.73
CA ALA A 17 -1.28 13.32 3.31
C ALA A 17 -2.49 12.81 2.51
N TRP A 18 -3.34 11.96 3.10
CA TRP A 18 -4.58 11.53 2.46
C TRP A 18 -5.60 12.66 2.36
N ARG A 19 -5.71 13.50 3.38
CA ARG A 19 -6.61 14.68 3.32
C ARG A 19 -6.22 15.62 2.20
N ASP A 20 -4.92 15.86 2.05
CA ASP A 20 -4.39 16.74 1.01
C ASP A 20 -4.65 16.16 -0.38
N ALA A 21 -4.42 14.86 -0.57
CA ALA A 21 -4.72 14.17 -1.82
C ALA A 21 -6.22 14.18 -2.15
N ILE A 22 -7.11 13.98 -1.18
CA ILE A 22 -8.56 14.07 -1.34
C ILE A 22 -8.99 15.50 -1.71
N ALA A 23 -8.42 16.49 -1.05
CA ALA A 23 -8.72 17.89 -1.33
C ALA A 23 -8.29 18.29 -2.75
N SER A 24 -7.16 17.76 -3.21
CA SER A 24 -6.61 18.03 -4.55
C SER A 24 -7.40 17.35 -5.66
N ASP A 25 -7.66 16.05 -5.55
CA ASP A 25 -8.17 15.22 -6.64
C ASP A 25 -9.48 14.49 -6.34
N GLY A 26 -10.03 14.67 -5.14
CA GLY A 26 -11.25 13.98 -4.70
C GLY A 26 -12.56 14.65 -5.11
N GLY A 27 -12.55 15.69 -5.95
CA GLY A 27 -13.75 16.48 -6.27
C GLY A 27 -14.91 15.68 -6.85
N ALA A 28 -14.62 14.68 -7.68
CA ALA A 28 -15.61 13.82 -8.33
C ALA A 28 -16.06 12.61 -7.49
N LEU A 29 -15.51 12.43 -6.29
CA LEU A 29 -15.88 11.33 -5.40
C LEU A 29 -17.23 11.57 -4.72
N ALA A 30 -17.98 10.48 -4.52
CA ALA A 30 -19.13 10.49 -3.62
C ALA A 30 -18.70 10.83 -2.18
N ALA A 31 -19.57 11.47 -1.43
CA ALA A 31 -19.26 12.00 -0.10
C ALA A 31 -18.79 10.89 0.90
N ASP A 32 -19.36 9.71 0.81
CA ASP A 32 -19.02 8.53 1.61
C ASP A 32 -17.63 7.96 1.31
N LEU A 33 -17.08 8.26 0.14
CA LEU A 33 -15.73 7.84 -0.26
C LEU A 33 -14.64 8.88 0.10
N LYS A 34 -15.01 10.08 0.53
CA LYS A 34 -14.07 11.16 0.88
C LYS A 34 -13.48 11.02 2.30
N SER A 35 -13.14 9.80 2.69
CA SER A 35 -12.59 9.51 4.01
C SER A 35 -11.12 9.11 3.92
N PRO A 36 -10.21 9.75 4.65
CA PRO A 36 -8.82 9.31 4.77
C PRO A 36 -8.69 7.84 5.20
N ALA A 37 -9.56 7.38 6.11
CA ALA A 37 -9.58 5.99 6.56
C ALA A 37 -9.94 5.02 5.43
N PHE A 38 -10.87 5.39 4.53
CA PHE A 38 -11.17 4.60 3.34
C PHE A 38 -9.93 4.44 2.45
N PHE A 39 -9.23 5.53 2.16
CA PHE A 39 -8.06 5.52 1.29
C PHE A 39 -6.88 4.78 1.91
N GLN A 40 -6.64 4.96 3.20
CA GLN A 40 -5.61 4.21 3.92
C GLN A 40 -5.86 2.70 3.82
N SER A 41 -7.08 2.26 4.12
CA SER A 41 -7.45 0.84 4.02
C SER A 41 -7.40 0.32 2.59
N GLU A 42 -7.87 1.09 1.61
CA GLU A 42 -7.81 0.70 0.19
C GLU A 42 -6.36 0.53 -0.28
N TYR A 43 -5.50 1.43 0.14
CA TYR A 43 -4.08 1.39 -0.19
C TYR A 43 -3.37 0.19 0.42
N GLU A 44 -3.58 -0.06 1.72
CA GLU A 44 -2.94 -1.15 2.45
C GLU A 44 -3.48 -2.54 2.08
N LEU A 45 -4.77 -2.66 1.80
CA LEU A 45 -5.42 -3.96 1.60
C LEU A 45 -5.57 -4.35 0.13
N VAL A 46 -5.53 -3.39 -0.80
CA VAL A 46 -5.74 -3.63 -2.22
C VAL A 46 -4.53 -3.23 -3.06
N VAL A 47 -4.08 -1.98 -2.95
CA VAL A 47 -3.06 -1.43 -3.85
C VAL A 47 -1.69 -2.04 -3.58
N LEU A 48 -1.21 -1.99 -2.36
CA LEU A 48 0.13 -2.46 -2.01
C LEU A 48 0.29 -3.99 -2.14
N PRO A 49 -0.62 -4.82 -1.59
CA PRO A 49 -0.47 -6.28 -1.68
C PRO A 49 -0.51 -6.80 -3.12
N ASN A 50 -1.31 -6.18 -3.98
CA ASN A 50 -1.43 -6.54 -5.39
C ASN A 50 -0.45 -5.79 -6.30
N ARG A 51 0.41 -4.93 -5.74
CA ARG A 51 1.40 -4.13 -6.47
C ARG A 51 0.80 -3.33 -7.63
N VAL A 52 -0.40 -2.78 -7.42
CA VAL A 52 -1.14 -2.01 -8.42
C VAL A 52 -0.39 -0.71 -8.73
N ARG A 53 -0.14 -0.45 -10.00
CA ARG A 53 0.66 0.69 -10.48
C ARG A 53 -0.10 1.61 -11.42
N THR A 54 -1.12 1.09 -12.08
CA THR A 54 -1.89 1.81 -13.10
C THR A 54 -3.38 1.75 -12.83
N LEU A 55 -4.12 2.69 -13.45
CA LEU A 55 -5.58 2.67 -13.40
C LEU A 55 -6.16 1.38 -13.98
N GLU A 56 -5.56 0.85 -15.04
CA GLU A 56 -6.03 -0.37 -15.70
C GLU A 56 -5.91 -1.59 -14.78
N GLU A 57 -4.82 -1.70 -14.05
CA GLU A 57 -4.63 -2.73 -13.03
C GLU A 57 -5.63 -2.54 -11.88
N TYR A 58 -5.80 -1.31 -11.39
CA TYR A 58 -6.76 -1.01 -10.32
C TYR A 58 -8.21 -1.29 -10.73
N ALA A 59 -8.55 -1.04 -11.99
CA ALA A 59 -9.88 -1.34 -12.51
C ALA A 59 -10.23 -2.83 -12.51
N LYS A 60 -9.23 -3.70 -12.58
CA LYS A 60 -9.38 -5.16 -12.66
C LYS A 60 -9.11 -5.88 -11.33
N VAL A 61 -8.42 -5.25 -10.39
CA VAL A 61 -8.03 -5.88 -9.13
C VAL A 61 -9.25 -6.30 -8.31
N ARG A 62 -9.19 -7.48 -7.71
CA ARG A 62 -10.20 -7.92 -6.75
C ARG A 62 -10.03 -7.19 -5.42
N ARG A 63 -11.14 -6.90 -4.78
CA ARG A 63 -11.21 -6.17 -3.51
C ARG A 63 -11.91 -7.02 -2.43
N PRO A 64 -11.36 -8.20 -2.07
CA PRO A 64 -11.99 -9.06 -1.08
C PRO A 64 -12.05 -8.38 0.29
N GLY A 65 -13.13 -8.58 1.02
CA GLY A 65 -13.31 -7.99 2.34
C GLY A 65 -13.59 -6.48 2.37
N ARG A 66 -13.67 -5.82 1.20
CA ARG A 66 -14.04 -4.41 1.11
C ARG A 66 -15.56 -4.28 1.00
N GLY A 67 -16.18 -3.70 2.02
CA GLY A 67 -17.65 -3.58 2.11
C GLY A 67 -18.27 -2.58 1.13
N VAL A 68 -17.48 -1.70 0.49
CA VAL A 68 -17.95 -0.69 -0.45
C VAL A 68 -17.65 -1.13 -1.89
N PRO A 69 -18.68 -1.46 -2.71
CA PRO A 69 -18.47 -1.74 -4.12
C PRO A 69 -18.09 -0.46 -4.87
N LEU A 70 -17.18 -0.59 -5.82
CA LEU A 70 -16.77 0.51 -6.70
C LEU A 70 -17.03 0.10 -8.16
N ASP A 71 -17.87 0.86 -8.84
CA ASP A 71 -18.03 0.76 -10.28
C ASP A 71 -16.79 1.33 -11.02
N ARG A 72 -16.78 1.21 -12.34
CA ARG A 72 -15.64 1.67 -13.15
C ARG A 72 -15.31 3.15 -12.97
N LYS A 73 -16.34 3.99 -12.87
CA LYS A 73 -16.19 5.45 -12.70
C LYS A 73 -15.65 5.77 -11.30
N ALA A 74 -16.21 5.14 -10.27
CA ALA A 74 -15.76 5.32 -8.90
C ALA A 74 -14.30 4.85 -8.74
N ARG A 75 -13.91 3.74 -9.37
CA ARG A 75 -12.50 3.29 -9.36
C ARG A 75 -11.56 4.30 -10.01
N ALA A 76 -11.93 4.92 -11.11
CA ALA A 76 -11.13 5.96 -11.74
C ALA A 76 -10.94 7.17 -10.83
N ASN A 77 -12.00 7.61 -10.15
CA ASN A 77 -11.94 8.72 -9.20
C ASN A 77 -11.12 8.40 -7.95
N VAL A 78 -11.25 7.20 -7.41
CA VAL A 78 -10.43 6.71 -6.29
C VAL A 78 -8.95 6.63 -6.70
N TRP A 79 -8.67 6.11 -7.89
CA TRP A 79 -7.29 6.02 -8.40
C TRP A 79 -6.64 7.38 -8.58
N ALA A 80 -7.37 8.40 -9.00
CA ALA A 80 -6.84 9.76 -9.13
C ALA A 80 -6.28 10.27 -7.78
N VAL A 81 -7.00 10.05 -6.68
CA VAL A 81 -6.54 10.41 -5.34
C VAL A 81 -5.34 9.57 -4.91
N ILE A 82 -5.36 8.25 -5.13
CA ILE A 82 -4.24 7.37 -4.80
C ILE A 82 -2.98 7.78 -5.57
N ASN A 83 -3.13 8.10 -6.84
CA ASN A 83 -2.00 8.54 -7.67
C ASN A 83 -1.43 9.88 -7.20
N SER A 84 -2.28 10.83 -6.83
CA SER A 84 -1.87 12.11 -6.22
C SER A 84 -1.10 11.89 -4.91
N TYR A 85 -1.62 11.06 -4.02
CA TYR A 85 -0.91 10.67 -2.79
C TYR A 85 0.48 10.09 -3.08
N ARG A 86 0.58 9.15 -4.04
CA ARG A 86 1.86 8.51 -4.40
C ARG A 86 2.85 9.48 -5.01
N LEU A 87 2.39 10.38 -5.86
CA LEU A 87 3.24 11.43 -6.45
C LEU A 87 3.80 12.35 -5.36
N ASN A 88 2.95 12.80 -4.45
CA ASN A 88 3.37 13.65 -3.34
C ASN A 88 4.35 12.93 -2.41
N ALA A 89 4.10 11.67 -2.07
CA ALA A 89 5.02 10.86 -1.29
C ALA A 89 6.37 10.66 -1.99
N GLY A 90 6.37 10.44 -3.31
CA GLY A 90 7.58 10.33 -4.11
C GLY A 90 8.41 11.63 -4.14
N ILE A 91 7.75 12.76 -4.32
CA ILE A 91 8.38 14.07 -4.32
C ILE A 91 8.97 14.41 -2.95
N GLN A 92 8.25 14.09 -1.88
CA GLN A 92 8.68 14.37 -0.50
C GLN A 92 9.69 13.36 0.04
N GLY A 93 9.95 12.26 -0.66
CA GLY A 93 10.78 11.16 -0.18
C GLY A 93 10.22 10.51 1.08
N SER A 94 8.90 10.38 1.18
CA SER A 94 8.19 9.84 2.34
C SER A 94 7.38 8.60 1.98
N ALA A 95 7.09 7.78 2.99
CA ALA A 95 6.23 6.62 2.90
C ALA A 95 5.52 6.41 4.25
N ASP A 96 4.32 5.85 4.23
CA ASP A 96 3.72 5.35 5.45
C ASP A 96 4.32 3.98 5.85
N PHE A 97 3.94 3.48 7.03
CA PHE A 97 4.49 2.22 7.53
C PHE A 97 4.18 1.02 6.64
N ALA A 98 2.98 0.97 6.04
CA ALA A 98 2.60 -0.12 5.14
C ALA A 98 3.40 -0.06 3.83
N GLU A 99 3.59 1.13 3.27
CA GLU A 99 4.41 1.32 2.08
C GLU A 99 5.88 1.01 2.35
N ALA A 100 6.42 1.43 3.50
CA ALA A 100 7.78 1.09 3.91
C ALA A 100 7.98 -0.43 4.04
N ALA A 101 7.02 -1.14 4.62
CA ALA A 101 7.04 -2.60 4.70
C ALA A 101 7.00 -3.26 3.31
N ALA A 102 6.19 -2.75 2.39
CA ALA A 102 6.12 -3.25 1.01
C ALA A 102 7.44 -3.05 0.25
N ILE A 103 8.06 -1.89 0.38
CA ILE A 103 9.37 -1.60 -0.22
C ILE A 103 10.45 -2.54 0.34
N ALA A 104 10.47 -2.72 1.65
CA ALA A 104 11.43 -3.60 2.32
C ALA A 104 11.25 -5.07 1.88
N ALA A 105 10.01 -5.56 1.79
CA ALA A 105 9.72 -6.90 1.29
C ALA A 105 10.20 -7.10 -0.14
N GLU A 106 9.97 -6.13 -1.02
CA GLU A 106 10.42 -6.21 -2.42
C GLU A 106 11.96 -6.24 -2.51
N VAL A 107 12.64 -5.40 -1.74
CA VAL A 107 14.12 -5.37 -1.70
C VAL A 107 14.68 -6.71 -1.21
N LEU A 108 14.15 -7.28 -0.14
CA LEU A 108 14.57 -8.58 0.38
C LEU A 108 14.34 -9.71 -0.65
N ASN A 109 13.19 -9.71 -1.31
CA ASN A 109 12.88 -10.71 -2.34
C ASN A 109 13.81 -10.60 -3.56
N LEU A 110 14.11 -9.38 -4.01
CA LEU A 110 15.02 -9.15 -5.15
C LEU A 110 16.47 -9.48 -4.81
N SER A 111 16.93 -9.18 -3.61
CA SER A 111 18.28 -9.45 -3.15
C SER A 111 18.53 -10.92 -2.78
N GLY A 112 17.47 -11.70 -2.57
CA GLY A 112 17.57 -13.07 -2.05
C GLY A 112 18.08 -13.14 -0.59
N SER A 113 18.18 -11.99 0.09
CA SER A 113 18.61 -11.93 1.47
C SER A 113 17.52 -12.40 2.42
N ARG A 114 17.88 -13.29 3.34
CA ARG A 114 17.00 -13.78 4.41
C ARG A 114 17.70 -13.56 5.74
N PRO A 115 17.49 -12.40 6.37
CA PRO A 115 18.23 -12.01 7.55
C PRO A 115 17.84 -12.78 8.83
N ALA A 116 16.79 -13.59 8.79
CA ALA A 116 16.33 -14.37 9.93
C ALA A 116 16.05 -15.82 9.54
N ASP A 117 16.42 -16.77 10.42
CA ASP A 117 16.08 -18.19 10.25
C ASP A 117 14.62 -18.46 10.61
N HIS A 118 14.12 -17.76 11.62
CA HIS A 118 12.75 -17.87 12.11
C HIS A 118 12.19 -16.51 12.47
N VAL A 119 10.89 -16.30 12.21
CA VAL A 119 10.14 -15.12 12.60
C VAL A 119 8.95 -15.53 13.45
N LEU A 120 8.88 -15.04 14.69
CA LEU A 120 7.77 -15.22 15.60
C LEU A 120 6.93 -13.95 15.65
N VAL A 121 5.63 -14.08 15.42
CA VAL A 121 4.70 -12.95 15.39
C VAL A 121 3.70 -13.06 16.53
N ASP A 122 3.65 -12.02 17.37
CA ASP A 122 2.61 -11.81 18.36
C ASP A 122 1.57 -10.83 17.82
N GLU A 123 0.28 -11.06 18.17
CA GLU A 123 -0.84 -10.23 17.68
C GLU A 123 -0.92 -10.13 16.14
N GLY A 124 -0.64 -11.23 15.45
CA GLY A 124 -0.60 -11.28 13.98
C GLY A 124 -1.90 -10.87 13.28
N GLN A 125 -3.06 -10.98 13.96
CA GLN A 125 -4.36 -10.55 13.47
C GLN A 125 -4.44 -9.03 13.23
N ASP A 126 -3.59 -8.23 13.88
CA ASP A 126 -3.55 -6.78 13.72
C ASP A 126 -2.68 -6.32 12.54
N LEU A 127 -2.00 -7.25 11.88
CA LEU A 127 -1.11 -6.96 10.75
C LEU A 127 -1.85 -6.91 9.42
N SER A 128 -1.50 -5.94 8.58
CA SER A 128 -1.96 -5.87 7.19
C SER A 128 -1.29 -6.95 6.32
N PRO A 129 -1.87 -7.30 5.16
CA PRO A 129 -1.24 -8.21 4.20
C PRO A 129 0.18 -7.81 3.81
N THR A 130 0.47 -6.51 3.74
CA THR A 130 1.79 -5.97 3.41
C THR A 130 2.82 -6.27 4.51
N HIS A 131 2.42 -6.17 5.78
CA HIS A 131 3.28 -6.55 6.90
C HIS A 131 3.59 -8.05 6.89
N TRP A 132 2.62 -8.90 6.57
CA TRP A 132 2.84 -10.34 6.40
C TRP A 132 3.82 -10.63 5.27
N GLN A 133 3.71 -9.96 4.14
CA GLN A 133 4.67 -10.10 3.02
C GLN A 133 6.10 -9.72 3.44
N PHE A 134 6.24 -8.66 4.23
CA PHE A 134 7.53 -8.26 4.79
C PHE A 134 8.11 -9.30 5.75
N LEU A 135 7.29 -9.81 6.68
CA LEU A 135 7.73 -10.83 7.63
C LEU A 135 8.17 -12.12 6.93
N ARG A 136 7.44 -12.57 5.91
CA ARG A 136 7.85 -13.72 5.08
C ARG A 136 9.16 -13.47 4.34
N ALA A 137 9.40 -12.26 3.88
CA ALA A 137 10.64 -11.92 3.20
C ALA A 137 11.87 -11.91 4.12
N LEU A 138 11.70 -11.85 5.44
CA LEU A 138 12.79 -11.89 6.40
C LEU A 138 13.36 -13.30 6.62
N ALA A 139 12.56 -14.35 6.45
CA ALA A 139 12.94 -15.73 6.76
C ALA A 139 12.96 -16.60 5.49
N ASP A 140 13.74 -17.67 5.56
CA ASP A 140 13.70 -18.73 4.54
C ASP A 140 12.35 -19.48 4.61
N GLU A 141 11.93 -20.03 3.48
CA GLU A 141 10.78 -20.92 3.42
C GLU A 141 11.11 -22.22 4.16
N GLY A 142 10.27 -22.57 5.11
CA GLY A 142 10.38 -23.82 5.84
C GLY A 142 9.48 -24.90 5.25
N PRO A 143 9.65 -26.15 5.69
CA PRO A 143 8.84 -27.27 5.18
C PRO A 143 7.35 -27.18 5.57
N ASP A 144 7.02 -26.35 6.56
CA ASP A 144 5.66 -26.16 7.09
C ASP A 144 5.06 -24.78 6.75
N ASP A 145 5.64 -24.09 5.79
CA ASP A 145 5.17 -22.76 5.35
C ASP A 145 3.94 -22.83 4.42
#